data_bad5f0efb040a0a54569db39b4211598
#
_entry.id   bad5f0efb040a0a54569db39b4211598
#
_cell.length_a   1.000
_cell.length_b   1.000
_cell.length_c   1.000
_cell.angle_alpha   90.00
_cell.angle_beta   90.00
_cell.angle_gamma   90.00
#
_symmetry.space_group_name_H-M   'P 1'
#
loop_
_entity.id
_entity.type
_entity.pdbx_description
1 polymer ?
#
loop_
_entity_poly.entity_id
_entity_poly.type
_entity_poly.pdbx_seq_one_letter_code
_entity_poly.pdbx_strand_id
1 'polypeptide(L)'
;MKKQKGHLIKSVNPGSIAEELELEPGDRLLTINGNEVEDIFDYEYYVDSESMVMLVEKADGEQWELEIENEYQDLGITFENGLMSDYKSCSNKCIFCFIDQMPPGMRETLYFKDDDSRLSFLQGNYVTLTNMKEHDIQRIIDFKLAPINISVHTTNPKLRCEMLHNRFAGEALKKIDRLCE
;
A
#
# COMPACT_ATOMS: atom_id res chain seq x y z
N MET A 1 9.64 13.86 -16.29
CA MET A 1 9.45 14.65 -15.05
C MET A 1 10.08 13.86 -13.91
N LYS A 2 10.93 14.48 -13.07
CA LYS A 2 11.39 13.81 -11.85
C LYS A 2 10.17 13.61 -10.94
N LYS A 3 9.93 12.38 -10.50
CA LYS A 3 8.87 12.10 -9.52
C LYS A 3 9.19 12.97 -8.28
N GLN A 4 8.28 13.83 -7.89
CA GLN A 4 8.45 14.66 -6.70
C GLN A 4 8.52 13.72 -5.49
N LYS A 5 9.53 13.88 -4.64
CA LYS A 5 9.74 13.03 -3.46
C LYS A 5 8.66 13.36 -2.42
N GLY A 6 8.19 12.34 -1.69
CA GLY A 6 7.24 12.50 -0.60
C GLY A 6 5.75 12.48 -1.02
N HIS A 7 4.89 12.49 -0.01
CA HIS A 7 3.43 12.30 -0.14
C HIS A 7 2.69 13.60 0.15
N LEU A 8 1.90 14.05 -0.82
CA LEU A 8 1.17 15.29 -0.74
C LEU A 8 0.03 15.20 0.28
N ILE A 9 0.00 16.12 1.24
CA ILE A 9 -1.09 16.30 2.19
C ILE A 9 -2.25 16.99 1.46
N LYS A 10 -3.40 16.34 1.50
CA LYS A 10 -4.65 16.84 0.89
C LYS A 10 -5.48 17.67 1.86
N SER A 11 -5.57 17.20 3.09
CA SER A 11 -6.30 17.87 4.15
C SER A 11 -5.77 17.50 5.52
N VAL A 12 -5.98 18.40 6.47
CA VAL A 12 -5.69 18.26 7.89
C VAL A 12 -7.00 18.40 8.66
N ASN A 13 -7.24 17.52 9.63
CA ASN A 13 -8.44 17.53 10.43
C ASN A 13 -8.39 18.67 11.47
N PRO A 14 -9.46 19.46 11.65
CA PRO A 14 -9.53 20.47 12.70
C PRO A 14 -9.36 19.85 14.10
N GLY A 15 -8.55 20.48 14.95
CA GLY A 15 -8.25 20.02 16.32
C GLY A 15 -7.35 18.78 16.41
N SER A 16 -6.68 18.44 15.32
CA SER A 16 -5.73 17.31 15.27
C SER A 16 -4.30 17.75 15.61
N ILE A 17 -3.44 16.76 15.92
CA ILE A 17 -2.01 16.98 16.12
C ILE A 17 -1.37 17.66 14.91
N ALA A 18 -1.77 17.30 13.70
CA ALA A 18 -1.24 17.89 12.48
C ALA A 18 -1.62 19.40 12.36
N GLU A 19 -2.81 19.81 12.82
CA GLU A 19 -3.19 21.23 12.86
C GLU A 19 -2.37 22.00 13.89
N GLU A 20 -2.14 21.42 15.08
CA GLU A 20 -1.30 22.01 16.13
C GLU A 20 0.16 22.21 15.67
N LEU A 21 0.65 21.34 14.79
CA LEU A 21 1.97 21.40 14.17
C LEU A 21 2.01 22.32 12.93
N GLU A 22 0.95 23.06 12.67
CA GLU A 22 0.85 23.97 11.53
C GLU A 22 1.05 23.30 10.16
N LEU A 23 0.65 22.01 10.06
CA LEU A 23 0.61 21.31 8.77
C LEU A 23 -0.59 21.77 7.97
N GLU A 24 -0.39 21.95 6.67
CA GLU A 24 -1.41 22.48 5.76
C GLU A 24 -1.58 21.63 4.51
N PRO A 25 -2.73 21.70 3.84
CA PRO A 25 -2.89 21.13 2.51
C PRO A 25 -1.88 21.72 1.53
N GLY A 26 -1.16 20.85 0.82
CA GLY A 26 -0.06 21.22 -0.09
C GLY A 26 1.33 20.90 0.44
N ASP A 27 1.48 20.67 1.74
CA ASP A 27 2.72 20.16 2.34
C ASP A 27 2.98 18.72 1.90
N ARG A 28 4.22 18.25 2.08
CA ARG A 28 4.64 16.89 1.71
C ARG A 28 5.34 16.20 2.85
N LEU A 29 4.82 15.04 3.24
CA LEU A 29 5.54 14.12 4.11
C LEU A 29 6.71 13.49 3.36
N LEU A 30 7.93 13.63 3.86
CA LEU A 30 9.15 13.07 3.28
C LEU A 30 9.61 11.81 3.99
N THR A 31 9.78 11.85 5.32
CA THR A 31 10.23 10.72 6.13
C THR A 31 9.58 10.72 7.51
N ILE A 32 9.53 9.54 8.14
CA ILE A 32 9.21 9.37 9.57
C ILE A 32 10.36 8.61 10.22
N ASN A 33 10.91 9.15 11.31
CA ASN A 33 12.09 8.60 12.01
C ASN A 33 13.28 8.34 11.06
N GLY A 34 13.45 9.21 10.03
CA GLY A 34 14.49 9.08 9.02
C GLY A 34 14.23 8.01 7.96
N ASN A 35 13.11 7.26 8.05
CA ASN A 35 12.72 6.24 7.09
C ASN A 35 11.84 6.85 5.99
N GLU A 36 12.08 6.46 4.73
CA GLU A 36 11.19 6.81 3.63
C GLU A 36 9.86 6.07 3.80
N VAL A 37 8.75 6.76 3.52
CA VAL A 37 7.41 6.18 3.52
C VAL A 37 7.12 5.73 2.09
N GLU A 38 6.95 4.43 1.86
CA GLU A 38 6.65 3.90 0.52
C GLU A 38 5.15 3.95 0.21
N ASP A 39 4.34 3.61 1.20
CA ASP A 39 2.88 3.58 1.10
C ASP A 39 2.20 3.72 2.48
N ILE A 40 0.88 3.57 2.49
CA ILE A 40 0.06 3.74 3.68
C ILE A 40 0.47 2.83 4.85
N PHE A 41 1.03 1.64 4.60
CA PHE A 41 1.45 0.73 5.67
C PHE A 41 2.68 1.23 6.42
N ASP A 42 3.65 1.84 5.71
CA ASP A 42 4.77 2.47 6.39
C ASP A 42 4.30 3.63 7.24
N TYR A 43 3.37 4.44 6.70
CA TYR A 43 2.80 5.56 7.43
C TYR A 43 2.12 5.10 8.72
N GLU A 44 1.17 4.16 8.62
CA GLU A 44 0.44 3.62 9.78
C GLU A 44 1.39 2.98 10.80
N TYR A 45 2.36 2.19 10.32
CA TYR A 45 3.33 1.52 11.19
C TYR A 45 4.22 2.50 11.96
N TYR A 46 4.72 3.54 11.31
CA TYR A 46 5.60 4.51 11.98
C TYR A 46 4.83 5.52 12.84
N VAL A 47 3.59 5.81 12.52
CA VAL A 47 2.71 6.68 13.32
C VAL A 47 2.20 5.97 14.57
N ASP A 48 2.07 4.64 14.56
CA ASP A 48 1.67 3.84 15.72
C ASP A 48 2.81 3.75 16.76
N SER A 49 3.17 4.89 17.34
CA SER A 49 4.27 5.04 18.31
C SER A 49 3.98 6.15 19.33
N GLU A 50 4.66 6.10 20.48
CA GLU A 50 4.53 7.14 21.52
C GLU A 50 5.14 8.47 21.07
N SER A 51 6.23 8.41 20.28
CA SER A 51 6.90 9.59 19.76
C SER A 51 7.55 9.30 18.42
N MET A 52 7.63 10.32 17.57
CA MET A 52 8.29 10.22 16.27
C MET A 52 8.90 11.55 15.84
N VAL A 53 9.80 11.50 14.87
CA VAL A 53 10.32 12.65 14.14
C VAL A 53 9.82 12.60 12.71
N MET A 54 9.10 13.61 12.28
CA MET A 54 8.56 13.72 10.94
C MET A 54 9.28 14.82 10.17
N LEU A 55 9.79 14.50 8.96
CA LEU A 55 10.32 15.49 8.04
C LEU A 55 9.27 15.83 6.99
N VAL A 56 8.92 17.10 6.93
CA VAL A 56 7.90 17.63 6.02
C VAL A 56 8.50 18.74 5.15
N GLU A 57 8.14 18.77 3.87
CA GLU A 57 8.41 19.91 2.98
C GLU A 57 7.14 20.73 2.86
N LYS A 58 7.21 22.00 3.27
CA LYS A 58 6.14 22.97 3.15
C LYS A 58 5.89 23.31 1.68
N ALA A 59 4.72 23.87 1.39
CA ALA A 59 4.31 24.23 0.02
C ALA A 59 5.27 25.25 -0.66
N ASP A 60 6.00 26.05 0.11
CA ASP A 60 7.04 26.98 -0.36
C ASP A 60 8.43 26.35 -0.55
N GLY A 61 8.60 25.06 -0.19
CA GLY A 61 9.83 24.29 -0.32
C GLY A 61 10.73 24.32 0.92
N GLU A 62 10.30 24.97 2.02
CA GLU A 62 11.00 24.88 3.30
C GLU A 62 10.84 23.49 3.89
N GLN A 63 11.88 22.94 4.53
CA GLN A 63 11.80 21.64 5.20
C GLN A 63 11.76 21.82 6.70
N TRP A 64 10.75 21.21 7.32
CA TRP A 64 10.55 21.22 8.75
C TRP A 64 10.75 19.84 9.33
N GLU A 65 11.54 19.76 10.40
CA GLU A 65 11.68 18.57 11.22
C GLU A 65 10.80 18.75 12.47
N LEU A 66 9.79 17.90 12.62
CA LEU A 66 8.78 17.98 13.65
C LEU A 66 8.97 16.82 14.63
N GLU A 67 9.27 17.15 15.89
CA GLU A 67 9.24 16.17 16.98
C GLU A 67 7.81 16.07 17.51
N ILE A 68 7.24 14.87 17.49
CA ILE A 68 5.83 14.62 17.81
C ILE A 68 5.75 13.63 18.96
N GLU A 69 5.09 14.04 20.05
CA GLU A 69 4.61 13.14 21.09
C GLU A 69 3.18 12.74 20.74
N ASN A 70 2.96 11.47 20.37
CA ASN A 70 1.72 11.03 19.73
C ASN A 70 0.79 10.20 20.59
N GLU A 71 1.29 9.49 21.58
CA GLU A 71 0.50 8.57 22.42
C GLU A 71 -0.43 7.62 21.62
N TYR A 72 0.04 7.13 20.44
CA TYR A 72 -0.69 6.23 19.53
C TYR A 72 -1.98 6.83 18.93
N GLN A 73 -2.04 8.17 18.75
CA GLN A 73 -3.20 8.85 18.18
C GLN A 73 -3.05 9.03 16.68
N ASP A 74 -4.20 9.17 15.99
CA ASP A 74 -4.21 9.59 14.59
C ASP A 74 -3.77 11.07 14.49
N LEU A 75 -2.79 11.34 13.63
CA LEU A 75 -2.30 12.70 13.40
C LEU A 75 -3.34 13.60 12.72
N GLY A 76 -4.37 13.04 12.11
CA GLY A 76 -5.42 13.78 11.40
C GLY A 76 -5.00 14.24 10.01
N ILE A 77 -4.09 13.52 9.35
CA ILE A 77 -3.62 13.82 7.98
C ILE A 77 -4.36 12.96 6.96
N THR A 78 -4.85 13.58 5.89
CA THR A 78 -5.33 12.85 4.71
C THR A 78 -4.42 13.16 3.52
N PHE A 79 -3.94 12.12 2.85
CA PHE A 79 -3.10 12.26 1.67
C PHE A 79 -3.90 12.31 0.37
N GLU A 80 -3.35 12.95 -0.69
CA GLU A 80 -3.98 13.05 -2.00
C GLU A 80 -4.28 11.66 -2.61
N ASN A 81 -3.36 10.72 -2.44
CA ASN A 81 -3.59 9.30 -2.75
C ASN A 81 -3.70 8.52 -1.44
N GLY A 82 -4.87 7.94 -1.17
CA GLY A 82 -5.13 7.21 0.07
C GLY A 82 -4.24 5.97 0.29
N LEU A 83 -3.67 5.39 -0.76
CA LEU A 83 -2.65 4.34 -0.64
C LEU A 83 -1.22 4.88 -0.61
N MET A 84 -1.04 6.20 -0.78
CA MET A 84 0.25 6.91 -0.83
C MET A 84 1.17 6.46 -1.98
N SER A 85 0.75 5.52 -2.80
CA SER A 85 1.44 5.10 -4.03
C SER A 85 0.44 4.54 -5.06
N ASP A 86 0.89 4.32 -6.29
CA ASP A 86 0.04 3.85 -7.38
C ASP A 86 -0.56 2.46 -7.09
N TYR A 87 -1.77 2.21 -7.57
CA TYR A 87 -2.41 0.88 -7.49
C TYR A 87 -1.61 -0.18 -8.24
N LYS A 88 -1.47 -1.36 -7.65
CA LYS A 88 -0.84 -2.51 -8.28
C LYS A 88 -1.89 -3.35 -9.01
N SER A 89 -1.98 -3.20 -10.33
CA SER A 89 -2.90 -4.00 -11.14
C SER A 89 -2.40 -5.43 -11.34
N CYS A 90 -3.33 -6.37 -11.54
CA CYS A 90 -3.05 -7.78 -11.78
C CYS A 90 -2.29 -8.00 -13.10
N SER A 91 -1.18 -8.74 -13.05
CA SER A 91 -0.37 -9.11 -14.20
C SER A 91 -0.77 -10.47 -14.82
N ASN A 92 -1.75 -11.17 -14.23
CA ASN A 92 -2.19 -12.48 -14.68
C ASN A 92 -3.13 -12.39 -15.89
N LYS A 93 -3.18 -13.48 -16.67
CA LYS A 93 -4.14 -13.70 -17.77
C LYS A 93 -4.88 -15.01 -17.54
N CYS A 94 -5.57 -15.10 -16.41
CA CYS A 94 -6.23 -16.33 -15.99
C CYS A 94 -7.27 -16.81 -16.99
N ILE A 95 -7.30 -18.11 -17.28
CA ILE A 95 -8.29 -18.71 -18.18
C ILE A 95 -9.74 -18.51 -17.72
N PHE A 96 -9.94 -18.19 -16.45
CA PHE A 96 -11.23 -17.96 -15.80
C PHE A 96 -11.42 -16.49 -15.36
N CYS A 97 -10.62 -15.55 -15.84
CA CYS A 97 -10.71 -14.14 -15.41
C CYS A 97 -12.04 -13.53 -15.84
N PHE A 98 -12.91 -13.22 -14.88
CA PHE A 98 -14.22 -12.63 -15.17
C PHE A 98 -14.12 -11.21 -15.74
N ILE A 99 -13.05 -10.47 -15.42
CA ILE A 99 -12.81 -9.15 -16.00
C ILE A 99 -12.52 -9.27 -17.51
N ASP A 100 -11.69 -10.26 -17.91
CA ASP A 100 -11.38 -10.48 -19.34
C ASP A 100 -12.59 -10.98 -20.14
N GLN A 101 -13.62 -11.53 -19.46
CA GLN A 101 -14.86 -12.03 -20.07
C GLN A 101 -15.96 -10.97 -20.13
N MET A 102 -15.73 -9.77 -19.57
CA MET A 102 -16.73 -8.71 -19.59
C MET A 102 -16.98 -8.19 -21.00
N PRO A 103 -18.23 -7.83 -21.34
CA PRO A 103 -18.56 -7.20 -22.63
C PRO A 103 -17.76 -5.93 -22.84
N PRO A 104 -17.30 -5.63 -24.08
CA PRO A 104 -16.62 -4.38 -24.38
C PRO A 104 -17.56 -3.17 -24.27
N GLY A 105 -16.98 -1.99 -24.01
CA GLY A 105 -17.74 -0.73 -23.98
C GLY A 105 -18.44 -0.39 -22.67
N MET A 106 -18.12 -1.10 -21.60
CA MET A 106 -18.58 -0.76 -20.25
C MET A 106 -17.72 0.38 -19.65
N ARG A 107 -18.08 0.84 -18.43
CA ARG A 107 -17.27 1.86 -17.73
C ARG A 107 -15.85 1.37 -17.54
N GLU A 108 -14.87 2.22 -17.80
CA GLU A 108 -13.43 1.90 -17.77
C GLU A 108 -12.99 1.28 -16.43
N THR A 109 -13.51 1.79 -15.31
CA THR A 109 -13.21 1.28 -13.97
C THR A 109 -13.55 -0.18 -13.74
N LEU A 110 -14.50 -0.76 -14.52
CA LEU A 110 -14.89 -2.17 -14.43
C LEU A 110 -13.83 -3.12 -15.04
N TYR A 111 -12.92 -2.60 -15.86
CA TYR A 111 -11.85 -3.40 -16.47
C TYR A 111 -10.54 -3.37 -15.67
N PHE A 112 -10.52 -2.63 -14.56
CA PHE A 112 -9.37 -2.64 -13.67
C PHE A 112 -9.26 -3.98 -12.95
N LYS A 113 -8.11 -4.65 -13.14
CA LYS A 113 -7.80 -5.92 -12.48
C LYS A 113 -6.99 -5.63 -11.22
N ASP A 114 -7.61 -5.77 -10.07
CA ASP A 114 -6.95 -5.62 -8.79
C ASP A 114 -6.11 -6.87 -8.44
N ASP A 115 -4.90 -6.67 -7.97
CA ASP A 115 -4.05 -7.67 -7.29
C ASP A 115 -3.09 -6.94 -6.32
N ASP A 116 -3.61 -5.89 -5.68
CA ASP A 116 -2.88 -5.06 -4.74
C ASP A 116 -3.04 -5.61 -3.32
N SER A 117 -1.94 -6.06 -2.73
CA SER A 117 -1.96 -6.64 -1.37
C SER A 117 -2.46 -5.68 -0.30
N ARG A 118 -2.28 -4.37 -0.49
CA ARG A 118 -2.78 -3.35 0.45
C ARG A 118 -4.31 -3.39 0.54
N LEU A 119 -4.99 -3.59 -0.58
CA LEU A 119 -6.44 -3.72 -0.59
C LEU A 119 -6.93 -5.02 0.05
N SER A 120 -6.08 -6.04 0.13
CA SER A 120 -6.43 -7.25 0.90
C SER A 120 -6.55 -6.92 2.39
N PHE A 121 -5.62 -6.17 2.96
CA PHE A 121 -5.67 -5.78 4.37
C PHE A 121 -6.75 -4.72 4.64
N LEU A 122 -6.86 -3.70 3.79
CA LEU A 122 -7.77 -2.56 4.02
C LEU A 122 -9.23 -2.87 3.70
N GLN A 123 -9.50 -3.74 2.72
CA GLN A 123 -10.85 -3.97 2.16
C GLN A 123 -11.24 -5.45 2.08
N GLY A 124 -10.34 -6.37 2.41
CA GLY A 124 -10.59 -7.81 2.33
C GLY A 124 -10.53 -8.37 0.90
N ASN A 125 -9.90 -7.68 -0.05
CA ASN A 125 -9.75 -8.16 -1.42
C ASN A 125 -8.87 -9.40 -1.47
N TYR A 126 -9.16 -10.29 -2.45
CA TYR A 126 -8.33 -11.48 -2.68
C TYR A 126 -7.17 -11.16 -3.61
N VAL A 127 -5.95 -11.62 -3.22
CA VAL A 127 -4.74 -11.43 -4.02
C VAL A 127 -4.13 -12.76 -4.44
N THR A 128 -3.38 -12.75 -5.54
CA THR A 128 -2.77 -13.96 -6.11
C THR A 128 -1.33 -14.17 -5.66
N LEU A 129 -0.71 -13.21 -4.99
CA LEU A 129 0.71 -13.12 -4.63
C LEU A 129 1.68 -13.08 -5.82
N THR A 130 1.18 -13.02 -7.08
CA THR A 130 2.05 -13.01 -8.26
C THR A 130 2.75 -11.66 -8.45
N ASN A 131 2.13 -10.57 -7.98
CA ASN A 131 2.70 -9.22 -8.02
C ASN A 131 3.66 -8.90 -6.87
N MET A 132 3.66 -9.72 -5.83
CA MET A 132 4.45 -9.46 -4.62
C MET A 132 5.89 -9.94 -4.79
N LYS A 133 6.83 -9.10 -4.43
CA LYS A 133 8.27 -9.40 -4.34
C LYS A 133 8.62 -9.82 -2.91
N GLU A 134 9.85 -10.29 -2.70
CA GLU A 134 10.36 -10.65 -1.37
C GLU A 134 10.30 -9.47 -0.39
N HIS A 135 10.58 -8.27 -0.86
CA HIS A 135 10.46 -7.05 -0.06
C HIS A 135 9.02 -6.84 0.46
N ASP A 136 8.00 -7.02 -0.39
CA ASP A 136 6.59 -6.89 0.01
C ASP A 136 6.21 -7.94 1.08
N ILE A 137 6.69 -9.18 0.93
CA ILE A 137 6.47 -10.26 1.91
C ILE A 137 7.14 -9.92 3.24
N GLN A 138 8.41 -9.48 3.20
CA GLN A 138 9.14 -9.14 4.41
C GLN A 138 8.49 -7.99 5.18
N ARG A 139 7.99 -6.94 4.49
CA ARG A 139 7.25 -5.84 5.14
C ARG A 139 5.99 -6.33 5.85
N ILE A 140 5.23 -7.25 5.25
CA ILE A 140 4.03 -7.84 5.89
C ILE A 140 4.42 -8.54 7.19
N ILE A 141 5.52 -9.29 7.18
CA ILE A 141 6.02 -9.99 8.37
C ILE A 141 6.50 -9.00 9.43
N ASP A 142 7.34 -8.04 9.05
CA ASP A 142 7.93 -7.06 9.96
C ASP A 142 6.85 -6.17 10.61
N PHE A 143 5.84 -5.76 9.85
CA PHE A 143 4.72 -4.94 10.33
C PHE A 143 3.60 -5.77 10.95
N LYS A 144 3.71 -7.12 10.94
CA LYS A 144 2.70 -8.05 11.49
C LYS A 144 1.31 -7.83 10.92
N LEU A 145 1.22 -7.52 9.62
CA LEU A 145 -0.06 -7.24 8.96
C LEU A 145 -0.91 -8.49 8.83
N ALA A 146 -2.16 -8.44 9.28
CA ALA A 146 -3.13 -9.52 9.19
C ALA A 146 -4.57 -8.98 9.21
N PRO A 147 -5.54 -9.70 8.62
CA PRO A 147 -5.39 -10.89 7.77
C PRO A 147 -5.09 -10.54 6.30
N ILE A 148 -4.52 -11.46 5.55
CA ILE A 148 -4.42 -11.39 4.08
C ILE A 148 -5.27 -12.48 3.44
N ASN A 149 -6.06 -12.11 2.42
CA ASN A 149 -6.91 -13.05 1.68
C ASN A 149 -6.21 -13.50 0.39
N ILE A 150 -5.92 -14.80 0.27
CA ILE A 150 -5.13 -15.34 -0.83
C ILE A 150 -5.95 -16.25 -1.72
N SER A 151 -5.92 -16.02 -3.04
CA SER A 151 -6.50 -16.89 -4.06
C SER A 151 -5.49 -17.98 -4.44
N VAL A 152 -5.72 -19.22 -4.00
CA VAL A 152 -4.79 -20.33 -4.25
C VAL A 152 -5.03 -21.04 -5.59
N HIS A 153 -6.25 -21.24 -6.03
CA HIS A 153 -6.72 -21.93 -7.24
C HIS A 153 -6.31 -23.43 -7.31
N THR A 154 -5.03 -23.72 -7.14
CA THR A 154 -4.46 -25.09 -7.07
C THR A 154 -3.11 -25.06 -6.34
N THR A 155 -2.81 -26.16 -5.66
CA THR A 155 -1.50 -26.39 -4.99
C THR A 155 -0.44 -26.97 -5.93
N ASN A 156 -0.81 -27.38 -7.16
CA ASN A 156 0.15 -27.81 -8.16
C ASN A 156 0.80 -26.59 -8.85
N PRO A 157 2.12 -26.36 -8.68
CA PRO A 157 2.78 -25.15 -9.21
C PRO A 157 2.70 -25.02 -10.74
N LYS A 158 2.86 -26.14 -11.47
CA LYS A 158 2.79 -26.12 -12.94
C LYS A 158 1.39 -25.79 -13.42
N LEU A 159 0.39 -26.47 -12.88
CA LEU A 159 -1.01 -26.21 -13.21
C LEU A 159 -1.39 -24.76 -12.87
N ARG A 160 -0.91 -24.22 -11.76
CA ARG A 160 -1.17 -22.84 -11.40
C ARG A 160 -0.58 -21.86 -12.41
N CYS A 161 0.65 -22.08 -12.91
CA CYS A 161 1.23 -21.27 -13.97
C CYS A 161 0.39 -21.34 -15.27
N GLU A 162 -0.12 -22.49 -15.62
CA GLU A 162 -1.00 -22.68 -16.79
C GLU A 162 -2.33 -21.95 -16.61
N MET A 163 -3.00 -22.11 -15.47
CA MET A 163 -4.28 -21.49 -15.17
C MET A 163 -4.22 -19.96 -15.14
N LEU A 164 -3.15 -19.39 -14.59
CA LEU A 164 -2.98 -17.93 -14.47
C LEU A 164 -2.23 -17.32 -15.67
N HIS A 165 -1.75 -18.12 -16.61
CA HIS A 165 -0.85 -17.68 -17.68
C HIS A 165 0.29 -16.79 -17.17
N ASN A 166 0.88 -17.17 -16.03
CA ASN A 166 1.94 -16.43 -15.37
C ASN A 166 3.00 -17.41 -14.84
N ARG A 167 4.22 -17.29 -15.37
CA ARG A 167 5.34 -18.20 -14.99
C ARG A 167 5.74 -18.11 -13.50
N PHE A 168 5.43 -17.01 -12.83
CA PHE A 168 5.73 -16.80 -11.41
C PHE A 168 4.62 -17.32 -10.48
N ALA A 169 3.48 -17.71 -11.02
CA ALA A 169 2.33 -18.12 -10.22
C ALA A 169 2.60 -19.41 -9.40
N GLY A 170 3.55 -20.24 -9.84
CA GLY A 170 3.94 -21.46 -9.13
C GLY A 170 4.66 -21.24 -7.79
N GLU A 171 5.13 -20.01 -7.52
CA GLU A 171 5.85 -19.71 -6.27
C GLU A 171 4.92 -19.34 -5.10
N ALA A 172 3.61 -19.26 -5.33
CA ALA A 172 2.67 -18.78 -4.33
C ALA A 172 2.69 -19.55 -3.01
N LEU A 173 2.83 -20.90 -3.06
CA LEU A 173 2.88 -21.71 -1.83
C LEU A 173 4.09 -21.36 -0.97
N LYS A 174 5.27 -21.14 -1.58
CA LYS A 174 6.47 -20.71 -0.85
C LYS A 174 6.26 -19.34 -0.18
N LYS A 175 5.54 -18.41 -0.86
CA LYS A 175 5.20 -17.11 -0.27
C LYS A 175 4.22 -17.26 0.88
N ILE A 176 3.26 -18.18 0.76
CA ILE A 176 2.31 -18.50 1.84
C ILE A 176 3.06 -19.07 3.05
N ASP A 177 3.96 -20.02 2.83
CA ASP A 177 4.77 -20.60 3.92
C ASP A 177 5.53 -19.51 4.67
N ARG A 178 6.14 -18.56 3.94
CA ARG A 178 6.82 -17.40 4.53
C ARG A 178 5.88 -16.45 5.31
N LEU A 179 4.65 -16.27 4.87
CA LEU A 179 3.65 -15.43 5.55
C LEU A 179 3.06 -16.10 6.80
N CYS A 180 3.26 -17.41 6.96
CA CYS A 180 2.80 -18.16 8.14
C CYS A 180 3.89 -18.30 9.23
N GLU A 181 5.11 -17.85 9.00
CA GLU A 181 6.21 -17.79 9.97
C GLU A 181 5.99 -16.69 11.01
#